data_1e477bed84b0162ddfe1a0532cf64a6b
#
_entry.id   1e477bed84b0162ddfe1a0532cf64a6b
#
_cell.length_a   1.000
_cell.length_b   1.000
_cell.length_c   1.000
_cell.angle_alpha   90.00
_cell.angle_beta   90.00
_cell.angle_gamma   90.00
#
_symmetry.space_group_name_H-M   'P 1'
#
loop_
_entity.id
_entity.type
_entity.pdbx_description
1 polymer ?
#
loop_
_entity_poly.entity_id
_entity_poly.type
_entity_poly.pdbx_seq_one_letter_code
_entity_poly.pdbx_strand_id
1 'polypeptide(L)'
;MIKEIQGLRAIAIIMVLVVHGLVIVPPNWQDYVIKLQRLFFTPTGVEIFFVLAGYFLIYSLERFLKESAEKGIGKIETLLMFLVKKFKRLAPNVYFWASIIFIFGLLSKNQYPWQDSIIETKKFLSTIMFLRNFTETMDVSWFGVYWAVSLELQVFILFSIIYVFLGKRVSICLSLFFIFLMTFFRFGGADYVYLFRFDSILYGVIIFYLLQHVSQSKLKEIFRVSIFWKTIISLSLVIILSGVLRVFSEYPNLNISISAMIASIMVLLAISGNGYFYIDLKYINKSIDWIASRSYSIYCSHMFSWFLVKEVYSYFSFTEGCGSFILGIVIMAIFSEISYRYIENYLK
;
A
#
# COMPACT_ATOMS: atom_id res chain seq x y z
N MET A 1 -11.15 6.17 -14.49
CA MET A 1 -10.92 5.91 -13.04
C MET A 1 -11.53 7.05 -12.26
N ILE A 2 -12.20 6.80 -11.14
CA ILE A 2 -12.82 7.85 -10.31
C ILE A 2 -11.69 8.73 -9.74
N LYS A 3 -11.76 10.06 -9.96
CA LYS A 3 -10.72 11.02 -9.55
C LYS A 3 -10.39 10.94 -8.05
N GLU A 4 -11.38 10.68 -7.21
CA GLU A 4 -11.21 10.55 -5.77
C GLU A 4 -10.37 9.35 -5.34
N ILE A 5 -10.39 8.26 -6.11
CA ILE A 5 -9.49 7.12 -5.87
C ILE A 5 -8.03 7.53 -6.08
N GLN A 6 -7.76 8.43 -7.03
CA GLN A 6 -6.40 9.00 -7.18
C GLN A 6 -6.05 9.86 -5.96
N GLY A 7 -6.97 10.67 -5.46
CA GLY A 7 -6.76 11.42 -4.22
C GLY A 7 -6.41 10.51 -3.04
N LEU A 8 -7.16 9.43 -2.83
CA LEU A 8 -6.85 8.44 -1.78
C LEU A 8 -5.49 7.78 -1.96
N ARG A 9 -5.12 7.40 -3.18
CA ARG A 9 -3.79 6.81 -3.46
C ARG A 9 -2.66 7.78 -3.16
N ALA A 10 -2.86 9.08 -3.46
CA ALA A 10 -1.89 10.11 -3.12
C ALA A 10 -1.77 10.30 -1.60
N ILE A 11 -2.89 10.34 -0.87
CA ILE A 11 -2.89 10.41 0.59
C ILE A 11 -2.16 9.18 1.17
N ALA A 12 -2.51 7.98 0.72
CA ALA A 12 -1.92 6.74 1.20
C ALA A 12 -0.39 6.69 1.03
N ILE A 13 0.12 7.06 -0.15
CA ILE A 13 1.57 7.05 -0.37
C ILE A 13 2.27 8.17 0.43
N ILE A 14 1.67 9.36 0.57
CA ILE A 14 2.22 10.41 1.43
C ILE A 14 2.31 9.94 2.88
N MET A 15 1.29 9.26 3.40
CA MET A 15 1.34 8.67 4.74
C MET A 15 2.51 7.68 4.88
N VAL A 16 2.73 6.81 3.91
CA VAL A 16 3.88 5.89 3.88
C VAL A 16 5.21 6.65 3.87
N LEU A 17 5.32 7.70 3.08
CA LEU A 17 6.54 8.53 3.04
C LEU A 17 6.79 9.24 4.37
N VAL A 18 5.75 9.74 5.03
CA VAL A 18 5.87 10.42 6.34
C VAL A 18 6.37 9.46 7.42
N VAL A 19 5.88 8.22 7.46
CA VAL A 19 6.32 7.24 8.47
C VAL A 19 7.79 6.86 8.31
N HIS A 20 8.27 6.74 7.07
CA HIS A 20 9.66 6.43 6.78
C HIS A 20 10.55 7.68 6.71
N GLY A 21 9.97 8.88 6.79
CA GLY A 21 10.65 10.17 6.58
C GLY A 21 11.81 10.44 7.54
N LEU A 22 11.85 9.81 8.72
CA LEU A 22 12.99 9.90 9.65
C LEU A 22 14.32 9.48 9.01
N VAL A 23 14.29 8.64 7.98
CA VAL A 23 15.51 8.24 7.25
C VAL A 23 16.17 9.41 6.57
N ILE A 24 15.41 10.35 5.98
CA ILE A 24 15.93 11.43 5.15
C ILE A 24 15.93 12.78 5.86
N VAL A 25 15.22 12.90 6.98
CA VAL A 25 15.13 14.15 7.74
C VAL A 25 16.46 14.49 8.39
N PRO A 26 16.95 15.74 8.27
CA PRO A 26 18.17 16.19 8.90
C PRO A 26 18.17 15.98 10.42
N PRO A 27 19.32 15.68 11.04
CA PRO A 27 19.43 15.41 12.48
C PRO A 27 18.80 16.48 13.36
N ASN A 28 18.99 17.76 13.01
CA ASN A 28 18.41 18.88 13.76
C ASN A 28 16.88 19.00 13.66
N TRP A 29 16.23 18.31 12.73
CA TRP A 29 14.77 18.26 12.59
C TRP A 29 14.15 16.99 13.13
N GLN A 30 14.94 15.96 13.45
CA GLN A 30 14.43 14.65 13.86
C GLN A 30 13.51 14.73 15.07
N ASP A 31 13.86 15.53 16.10
CA ASP A 31 13.02 15.71 17.29
C ASP A 31 11.64 16.29 16.96
N TYR A 32 11.58 17.24 16.01
CA TYR A 32 10.29 17.80 15.58
C TYR A 32 9.47 16.78 14.82
N VAL A 33 10.10 16.00 13.94
CA VAL A 33 9.42 14.93 13.17
C VAL A 33 8.97 13.81 14.08
N ILE A 34 9.76 13.41 15.07
CA ILE A 34 9.37 12.44 16.09
C ILE A 34 8.16 12.94 16.89
N LYS A 35 8.15 14.21 17.30
CA LYS A 35 7.00 14.81 17.99
C LYS A 35 5.77 14.82 17.08
N LEU A 36 5.94 15.18 15.79
CA LEU A 36 4.86 15.15 14.81
C LEU A 36 4.33 13.73 14.60
N GLN A 37 5.22 12.75 14.42
CA GLN A 37 4.83 11.34 14.31
C GLN A 37 4.20 10.78 15.58
N ARG A 38 4.46 11.40 16.72
CA ARG A 38 3.72 11.09 17.96
C ARG A 38 2.25 11.49 17.88
N LEU A 39 1.88 12.51 17.15
CA LEU A 39 0.50 12.96 16.94
C LEU A 39 -0.14 12.30 15.71
N PHE A 40 0.64 12.16 14.66
CA PHE A 40 0.22 11.64 13.34
C PHE A 40 1.08 10.45 12.96
N PHE A 41 0.81 9.29 13.56
CA PHE A 41 1.52 8.06 13.23
C PHE A 41 0.87 7.40 12.02
N THR A 42 1.56 7.39 10.88
CA THR A 42 0.98 7.13 9.56
C THR A 42 1.27 5.77 8.91
N PRO A 43 1.71 4.69 9.62
CA PRO A 43 1.90 3.38 8.98
C PRO A 43 0.58 2.77 8.46
N THR A 44 -0.56 3.36 8.85
CA THR A 44 -1.91 3.00 8.40
C THR A 44 -2.23 3.43 6.96
N GLY A 45 -1.36 4.18 6.28
CA GLY A 45 -1.51 4.46 4.85
C GLY A 45 -1.60 3.20 3.99
N VAL A 46 -0.98 2.11 4.41
CA VAL A 46 -1.03 0.81 3.72
C VAL A 46 -2.45 0.23 3.72
N GLU A 47 -3.27 0.48 4.75
CA GLU A 47 -4.66 -0.01 4.81
C GLU A 47 -5.51 0.54 3.67
N ILE A 48 -5.32 1.81 3.30
CA ILE A 48 -6.02 2.39 2.15
C ILE A 48 -5.66 1.62 0.87
N PHE A 49 -4.37 1.30 0.66
CA PHE A 49 -3.94 0.51 -0.48
C PHE A 49 -4.55 -0.90 -0.46
N PHE A 50 -4.57 -1.56 0.68
CA PHE A 50 -5.12 -2.90 0.82
C PHE A 50 -6.63 -2.94 0.56
N VAL A 51 -7.40 -2.01 1.10
CA VAL A 51 -8.83 -1.93 0.83
C VAL A 51 -9.10 -1.66 -0.66
N LEU A 52 -8.36 -0.73 -1.28
CA LEU A 52 -8.44 -0.50 -2.73
C LEU A 52 -8.04 -1.76 -3.53
N ALA A 53 -6.99 -2.45 -3.12
CA ALA A 53 -6.53 -3.68 -3.75
C ALA A 53 -7.61 -4.76 -3.73
N GLY A 54 -8.27 -4.98 -2.59
CA GLY A 54 -9.37 -5.93 -2.44
C GLY A 54 -10.58 -5.57 -3.30
N TYR A 55 -10.98 -4.29 -3.30
CA TYR A 55 -12.07 -3.81 -4.16
C TYR A 55 -11.79 -4.06 -5.65
N PHE A 56 -10.59 -3.71 -6.12
CA PHE A 56 -10.21 -3.91 -7.52
C PHE A 56 -9.84 -5.36 -7.85
N LEU A 57 -9.48 -6.17 -6.87
CA LEU A 57 -9.28 -7.60 -7.06
C LEU A 57 -10.58 -8.23 -7.56
N ILE A 58 -11.64 -8.12 -6.75
CA ILE A 58 -12.91 -8.78 -7.07
C ILE A 58 -13.61 -8.15 -8.28
N TYR A 59 -13.59 -6.80 -8.40
CA TYR A 59 -14.09 -6.11 -9.59
C TYR A 59 -13.45 -6.65 -10.87
N SER A 60 -12.11 -6.78 -10.89
CA SER A 60 -11.40 -7.26 -12.07
C SER A 60 -11.54 -8.77 -12.28
N LEU A 61 -11.67 -9.56 -11.23
CA LEU A 61 -11.85 -11.01 -11.31
C LEU A 61 -13.22 -11.36 -11.91
N GLU A 62 -14.30 -10.76 -11.38
CA GLU A 62 -15.65 -11.01 -11.92
C GLU A 62 -15.76 -10.60 -13.38
N ARG A 63 -15.22 -9.43 -13.73
CA ARG A 63 -15.19 -8.97 -15.11
C ARG A 63 -14.41 -9.93 -16.02
N PHE A 64 -13.22 -10.37 -15.58
CA PHE A 64 -12.38 -11.26 -16.35
C PHE A 64 -12.99 -12.64 -16.54
N LEU A 65 -13.66 -13.18 -15.52
CA LEU A 65 -14.38 -14.43 -15.59
C LEU A 65 -15.57 -14.35 -16.57
N LYS A 66 -16.31 -13.25 -16.57
CA LYS A 66 -17.41 -13.02 -17.51
C LYS A 66 -16.91 -12.95 -18.95
N GLU A 67 -15.90 -12.11 -19.22
CA GLU A 67 -15.31 -11.95 -20.55
C GLU A 67 -14.72 -13.27 -21.10
N SER A 68 -14.13 -14.10 -20.23
CA SER A 68 -13.58 -15.40 -20.60
C SER A 68 -14.65 -16.45 -20.87
N ALA A 69 -15.72 -16.45 -20.08
CA ALA A 69 -16.85 -17.34 -20.30
C ALA A 69 -17.56 -17.05 -21.63
N GLU A 70 -17.70 -15.78 -22.01
CA GLU A 70 -18.24 -15.37 -23.32
C GLU A 70 -17.38 -15.86 -24.50
N LYS A 71 -16.08 -16.10 -24.26
CA LYS A 71 -15.13 -16.66 -25.24
C LYS A 71 -15.01 -18.18 -25.18
N GLY A 72 -15.75 -18.87 -24.31
CA GLY A 72 -15.67 -20.31 -24.11
C GLY A 72 -14.41 -20.80 -23.39
N ILE A 73 -13.66 -19.91 -22.71
CA ILE A 73 -12.43 -20.26 -21.99
C ILE A 73 -12.79 -20.93 -20.67
N GLY A 74 -12.11 -22.04 -20.36
CA GLY A 74 -12.33 -22.80 -19.13
C GLY A 74 -11.95 -22.03 -17.85
N LYS A 75 -12.59 -22.36 -16.72
CA LYS A 75 -12.37 -21.65 -15.42
C LYS A 75 -10.91 -21.68 -14.95
N ILE A 76 -10.23 -22.82 -15.09
CA ILE A 76 -8.83 -22.97 -14.65
C ILE A 76 -7.90 -22.11 -15.51
N GLU A 77 -8.06 -22.16 -16.82
CA GLU A 77 -7.28 -21.35 -17.75
C GLU A 77 -7.51 -19.86 -17.50
N THR A 78 -8.77 -19.45 -17.28
CA THR A 78 -9.13 -18.08 -16.92
C THR A 78 -8.44 -17.65 -15.63
N LEU A 79 -8.44 -18.50 -14.59
CA LEU A 79 -7.76 -18.21 -13.32
C LEU A 79 -6.26 -18.02 -13.54
N LEU A 80 -5.60 -18.92 -14.27
CA LEU A 80 -4.17 -18.81 -14.55
C LEU A 80 -3.83 -17.53 -15.31
N MET A 81 -4.59 -17.20 -16.36
CA MET A 81 -4.42 -15.96 -17.10
C MET A 81 -4.58 -14.72 -16.21
N PHE A 82 -5.58 -14.73 -15.33
CA PHE A 82 -5.81 -13.65 -14.37
C PHE A 82 -4.64 -13.49 -13.40
N LEU A 83 -4.17 -14.58 -12.80
CA LEU A 83 -3.05 -14.58 -11.86
C LEU A 83 -1.74 -14.11 -12.52
N VAL A 84 -1.46 -14.58 -13.75
CA VAL A 84 -0.32 -14.10 -14.53
C VAL A 84 -0.41 -12.59 -14.79
N LYS A 85 -1.59 -12.07 -15.11
CA LYS A 85 -1.80 -10.63 -15.29
C LYS A 85 -1.53 -9.85 -14.00
N LYS A 86 -1.97 -10.35 -12.83
CA LYS A 86 -1.69 -9.71 -11.53
C LYS A 86 -0.20 -9.76 -11.21
N PHE A 87 0.43 -10.91 -11.42
CA PHE A 87 1.87 -11.07 -11.22
C PHE A 87 2.69 -10.11 -12.11
N LYS A 88 2.40 -10.06 -13.40
CA LYS A 88 3.06 -9.12 -14.33
C LYS A 88 2.91 -7.65 -13.95
N ARG A 89 1.86 -7.31 -13.22
CA ARG A 89 1.65 -5.95 -12.72
C ARG A 89 2.55 -5.63 -11.50
N LEU A 90 2.78 -6.58 -10.60
CA LEU A 90 3.48 -6.36 -9.33
C LEU A 90 4.97 -6.71 -9.42
N ALA A 91 5.29 -7.86 -10.00
CA ALA A 91 6.63 -8.44 -9.94
C ALA A 91 7.74 -7.57 -10.57
N PRO A 92 7.58 -6.95 -11.72
CA PRO A 92 8.69 -6.25 -12.38
C PRO A 92 9.31 -5.14 -11.52
N ASN A 93 8.48 -4.34 -10.88
CA ASN A 93 8.94 -3.25 -10.02
C ASN A 93 9.63 -3.78 -8.75
N VAL A 94 9.06 -4.82 -8.13
CA VAL A 94 9.66 -5.48 -6.97
C VAL A 94 11.01 -6.07 -7.33
N TYR A 95 11.10 -6.81 -8.43
CA TYR A 95 12.33 -7.47 -8.86
C TYR A 95 13.43 -6.47 -9.18
N PHE A 96 13.10 -5.41 -9.91
CA PHE A 96 14.06 -4.37 -10.24
C PHE A 96 14.65 -3.73 -9.00
N TRP A 97 13.80 -3.21 -8.10
CA TRP A 97 14.29 -2.52 -6.91
C TRP A 97 14.94 -3.46 -5.88
N ALA A 98 14.41 -4.67 -5.71
CA ALA A 98 15.04 -5.67 -4.85
C ALA A 98 16.44 -6.04 -5.34
N SER A 99 16.63 -6.19 -6.67
CA SER A 99 17.94 -6.46 -7.25
C SER A 99 18.92 -5.31 -7.04
N ILE A 100 18.47 -4.06 -7.23
CA ILE A 100 19.30 -2.88 -6.97
C ILE A 100 19.71 -2.82 -5.49
N ILE A 101 18.75 -2.97 -4.58
CA ILE A 101 19.02 -2.97 -3.14
C ILE A 101 20.03 -4.06 -2.78
N PHE A 102 19.84 -5.27 -3.30
CA PHE A 102 20.74 -6.40 -3.04
C PHE A 102 22.17 -6.14 -3.55
N ILE A 103 22.32 -5.65 -4.79
CA ILE A 103 23.64 -5.33 -5.37
C ILE A 103 24.33 -4.25 -4.53
N PHE A 104 23.62 -3.19 -4.17
CA PHE A 104 24.18 -2.14 -3.32
C PHE A 104 24.53 -2.65 -1.92
N GLY A 105 23.73 -3.54 -1.34
CA GLY A 105 24.02 -4.15 -0.05
C GLY A 105 25.29 -4.99 -0.04
N LEU A 106 25.60 -5.65 -1.17
CA LEU A 106 26.86 -6.41 -1.33
C LEU A 106 28.09 -5.51 -1.56
N LEU A 107 27.89 -4.34 -2.14
CA LEU A 107 28.97 -3.39 -2.49
C LEU A 107 29.23 -2.35 -1.39
N SER A 108 28.25 -2.08 -0.55
CA SER A 108 28.37 -1.07 0.51
C SER A 108 29.41 -1.51 1.57
N LYS A 109 30.23 -0.57 1.99
CA LYS A 109 31.15 -0.74 3.11
C LYS A 109 30.54 -0.35 4.45
N ASN A 110 29.37 0.30 4.42
CA ASN A 110 28.66 0.73 5.62
C ASN A 110 27.80 -0.42 6.13
N GLN A 111 27.89 -0.69 7.43
CA GLN A 111 27.04 -1.71 8.07
C GLN A 111 25.58 -1.28 8.23
N TYR A 112 25.26 -0.01 8.03
CA TYR A 112 23.92 0.53 8.17
C TYR A 112 23.53 1.32 6.90
N PRO A 113 22.39 1.05 6.28
CA PRO A 113 21.28 0.15 6.69
C PRO A 113 21.46 -1.32 6.25
N TRP A 114 22.63 -1.63 5.68
CA TRP A 114 22.96 -2.93 5.13
C TRP A 114 23.37 -3.89 6.26
N GLN A 115 23.20 -5.16 6.02
CA GLN A 115 23.55 -6.23 6.95
C GLN A 115 24.50 -7.22 6.27
N ASP A 116 24.89 -8.28 6.98
CA ASP A 116 25.74 -9.31 6.40
C ASP A 116 25.17 -9.87 5.10
N SER A 117 26.06 -10.26 4.18
CA SER A 117 25.71 -10.78 2.85
C SER A 117 24.72 -11.96 2.88
N ILE A 118 24.80 -12.79 3.92
CA ILE A 118 23.86 -13.92 4.11
C ILE A 118 22.46 -13.39 4.41
N ILE A 119 22.35 -12.37 5.27
CA ILE A 119 21.06 -11.75 5.63
C ILE A 119 20.48 -11.01 4.42
N GLU A 120 21.29 -10.22 3.70
CA GLU A 120 20.85 -9.54 2.48
C GLU A 120 20.40 -10.53 1.40
N THR A 121 21.07 -11.66 1.25
CA THR A 121 20.65 -12.74 0.34
C THR A 121 19.29 -13.33 0.74
N LYS A 122 19.07 -13.61 2.04
CA LYS A 122 17.77 -14.09 2.54
C LYS A 122 16.66 -13.08 2.27
N LYS A 123 16.92 -11.79 2.50
CA LYS A 123 15.98 -10.69 2.22
C LYS A 123 15.64 -10.59 0.73
N PHE A 124 16.65 -10.65 -0.12
CA PHE A 124 16.47 -10.63 -1.56
C PHE A 124 15.63 -11.83 -2.03
N LEU A 125 16.01 -13.05 -1.68
CA LEU A 125 15.27 -14.26 -2.06
C LEU A 125 13.84 -14.23 -1.56
N SER A 126 13.60 -13.86 -0.30
CA SER A 126 12.25 -13.76 0.23
C SER A 126 11.41 -12.69 -0.50
N THR A 127 12.04 -11.60 -0.95
CA THR A 127 11.36 -10.53 -1.69
C THR A 127 10.96 -10.99 -3.09
N ILE A 128 11.86 -11.61 -3.85
CA ILE A 128 11.54 -12.09 -5.22
C ILE A 128 10.57 -13.28 -5.22
N MET A 129 10.55 -14.06 -4.14
CA MET A 129 9.58 -15.14 -3.94
C MET A 129 8.24 -14.66 -3.36
N PHE A 130 8.08 -13.36 -3.10
CA PHE A 130 6.91 -12.77 -2.44
C PHE A 130 6.60 -13.42 -1.07
N LEU A 131 7.65 -13.71 -0.31
CA LEU A 131 7.62 -14.25 1.06
C LEU A 131 8.18 -13.25 2.09
N ARG A 132 8.36 -11.98 1.70
CA ARG A 132 8.99 -10.97 2.57
C ARG A 132 8.21 -10.72 3.86
N ASN A 133 6.90 -10.85 3.86
CA ASN A 133 6.06 -10.75 5.05
C ASN A 133 6.40 -11.80 6.13
N PHE A 134 6.86 -13.00 5.75
CA PHE A 134 7.31 -14.01 6.71
C PHE A 134 8.68 -13.69 7.30
N THR A 135 9.62 -13.24 6.49
CA THR A 135 10.97 -12.93 6.98
C THR A 135 11.03 -11.63 7.76
N GLU A 136 10.13 -10.68 7.47
CA GLU A 136 10.05 -9.41 8.20
C GLU A 136 9.57 -9.58 9.65
N THR A 137 8.81 -10.63 9.96
CA THR A 137 8.44 -10.97 11.34
C THR A 137 9.65 -11.47 12.17
N MET A 138 10.68 -12.00 11.52
CA MET A 138 11.87 -12.56 12.17
C MET A 138 13.01 -11.54 12.23
N ASP A 139 13.10 -10.66 11.24
CA ASP A 139 14.20 -9.71 11.10
C ASP A 139 13.69 -8.43 10.40
N VAL A 140 13.19 -7.50 11.20
CA VAL A 140 12.70 -6.20 10.73
C VAL A 140 13.83 -5.40 10.10
N SER A 141 13.63 -4.91 8.90
CA SER A 141 14.63 -4.14 8.17
C SER A 141 14.07 -2.87 7.55
N TRP A 142 14.97 -1.92 7.27
CA TRP A 142 14.59 -0.68 6.58
C TRP A 142 14.04 -0.91 5.17
N PHE A 143 14.45 -1.97 4.50
CA PHE A 143 13.94 -2.38 3.19
C PHE A 143 12.79 -3.39 3.27
N GLY A 144 12.22 -3.58 4.45
CA GLY A 144 11.12 -4.50 4.70
C GLY A 144 9.80 -4.13 4.01
N VAL A 145 9.68 -2.93 3.46
CA VAL A 145 8.44 -2.41 2.83
C VAL A 145 7.78 -3.38 1.84
N TYR A 146 8.53 -4.29 1.22
CA TYR A 146 8.00 -5.29 0.30
C TYR A 146 7.10 -6.37 0.94
N TRP A 147 7.01 -6.41 2.28
CA TRP A 147 6.09 -7.28 2.99
C TRP A 147 4.64 -7.09 2.52
N ALA A 148 4.23 -5.84 2.29
CA ALA A 148 2.85 -5.54 1.91
C ALA A 148 2.52 -6.04 0.49
N VAL A 149 3.46 -5.91 -0.46
CA VAL A 149 3.27 -6.43 -1.82
C VAL A 149 3.27 -7.95 -1.83
N SER A 150 4.08 -8.59 -0.97
CA SER A 150 4.08 -10.04 -0.78
C SER A 150 2.72 -10.52 -0.28
N LEU A 151 2.20 -9.88 0.77
CA LEU A 151 0.89 -10.20 1.33
C LEU A 151 -0.24 -9.96 0.32
N GLU A 152 -0.21 -8.83 -0.41
CA GLU A 152 -1.19 -8.53 -1.46
C GLU A 152 -1.26 -9.64 -2.51
N LEU A 153 -0.10 -10.08 -3.04
CA LEU A 153 -0.07 -11.13 -4.06
C LEU A 153 -0.56 -12.48 -3.51
N GLN A 154 -0.16 -12.86 -2.29
CA GLN A 154 -0.60 -14.09 -1.64
C GLN A 154 -2.12 -14.12 -1.49
N VAL A 155 -2.72 -13.02 -1.00
CA VAL A 155 -4.18 -12.89 -0.86
C VAL A 155 -4.85 -12.91 -2.22
N PHE A 156 -4.28 -12.28 -3.25
CA PHE A 156 -4.83 -12.33 -4.60
C PHE A 156 -4.90 -13.75 -5.16
N ILE A 157 -3.86 -14.54 -4.95
CA ILE A 157 -3.81 -15.94 -5.40
C ILE A 157 -4.88 -16.74 -4.63
N LEU A 158 -4.82 -16.72 -3.29
CA LEU A 158 -5.69 -17.52 -2.44
C LEU A 158 -7.17 -17.17 -2.63
N PHE A 159 -7.49 -15.87 -2.61
CA PHE A 159 -8.86 -15.41 -2.80
C PHE A 159 -9.42 -15.77 -4.17
N SER A 160 -8.62 -15.61 -5.24
CA SER A 160 -9.06 -15.95 -6.60
C SER A 160 -9.34 -17.45 -6.76
N ILE A 161 -8.51 -18.31 -6.15
CA ILE A 161 -8.72 -19.76 -6.10
C ILE A 161 -10.05 -20.07 -5.39
N ILE A 162 -10.22 -19.55 -4.17
CA ILE A 162 -11.44 -19.73 -3.38
C ILE A 162 -12.67 -19.29 -4.16
N TYR A 163 -12.61 -18.11 -4.80
CA TYR A 163 -13.71 -17.56 -5.56
C TYR A 163 -14.10 -18.42 -6.78
N VAL A 164 -13.12 -18.88 -7.55
CA VAL A 164 -13.36 -19.66 -8.78
C VAL A 164 -13.91 -21.04 -8.48
N PHE A 165 -13.44 -21.71 -7.40
CA PHE A 165 -13.82 -23.07 -7.08
C PHE A 165 -15.00 -23.19 -6.11
N LEU A 166 -15.07 -22.31 -5.11
CA LEU A 166 -16.13 -22.36 -4.07
C LEU A 166 -17.24 -21.33 -4.31
N GLY A 167 -17.01 -20.38 -5.23
CA GLY A 167 -18.02 -19.42 -5.65
C GLY A 167 -18.19 -18.22 -4.72
N LYS A 168 -19.01 -17.28 -5.19
CA LYS A 168 -19.25 -15.97 -4.57
C LYS A 168 -19.70 -16.05 -3.11
N ARG A 169 -20.71 -16.91 -2.80
CA ARG A 169 -21.30 -16.95 -1.45
C ARG A 169 -20.27 -17.40 -0.40
N VAL A 170 -19.52 -18.46 -0.71
CA VAL A 170 -18.47 -18.97 0.18
C VAL A 170 -17.37 -17.93 0.39
N SER A 171 -16.95 -17.25 -0.68
CA SER A 171 -15.93 -16.19 -0.61
C SER A 171 -16.36 -15.02 0.28
N ILE A 172 -17.64 -14.61 0.24
CA ILE A 172 -18.19 -13.58 1.13
C ILE A 172 -18.19 -14.06 2.57
N CYS A 173 -18.71 -15.27 2.83
CA CYS A 173 -18.76 -15.85 4.18
C CYS A 173 -17.35 -15.97 4.79
N LEU A 174 -16.39 -16.49 4.02
CA LEU A 174 -15.00 -16.57 4.46
C LEU A 174 -14.38 -15.19 4.72
N SER A 175 -14.66 -14.21 3.86
CA SER A 175 -14.17 -12.84 4.08
C SER A 175 -14.70 -12.26 5.39
N LEU A 176 -16.00 -12.39 5.66
CA LEU A 176 -16.61 -11.93 6.91
C LEU A 176 -16.07 -12.70 8.13
N PHE A 177 -15.92 -14.01 8.01
CA PHE A 177 -15.33 -14.86 9.05
C PHE A 177 -13.89 -14.43 9.39
N PHE A 178 -13.03 -14.23 8.39
CA PHE A 178 -11.65 -13.82 8.64
C PHE A 178 -11.54 -12.37 9.13
N ILE A 179 -12.39 -11.45 8.68
CA ILE A 179 -12.47 -10.09 9.25
C ILE A 179 -12.81 -10.18 10.75
N PHE A 180 -13.85 -10.95 11.11
CA PHE A 180 -14.22 -11.17 12.50
C PHE A 180 -13.08 -11.83 13.30
N LEU A 181 -12.50 -12.90 12.78
CA LEU A 181 -11.39 -13.62 13.42
C LEU A 181 -10.20 -12.69 13.69
N MET A 182 -9.78 -11.89 12.69
CA MET A 182 -8.65 -10.96 12.84
C MET A 182 -8.94 -9.82 13.82
N THR A 183 -10.19 -9.41 13.95
CA THR A 183 -10.57 -8.36 14.90
C THR A 183 -10.39 -8.79 16.35
N PHE A 184 -10.76 -10.03 16.66
CA PHE A 184 -10.76 -10.52 18.04
C PHE A 184 -9.59 -11.47 18.37
N PHE A 185 -9.08 -12.18 17.37
CA PHE A 185 -8.11 -13.27 17.54
C PHE A 185 -6.92 -13.16 16.58
N ARG A 186 -6.35 -11.97 16.45
CA ARG A 186 -5.12 -11.80 15.65
C ARG A 186 -3.96 -12.49 16.35
N PHE A 187 -3.42 -13.53 15.74
CA PHE A 187 -2.37 -14.35 16.31
C PHE A 187 -1.04 -13.58 16.41
N GLY A 188 -0.32 -13.75 17.53
CA GLY A 188 1.10 -13.49 17.63
C GLY A 188 1.54 -12.08 18.04
N GLY A 189 0.62 -11.18 18.41
CA GLY A 189 1.00 -9.83 18.87
C GLY A 189 1.65 -8.96 17.79
N ALA A 190 2.48 -8.00 18.21
CA ALA A 190 3.09 -7.00 17.31
C ALA A 190 4.01 -7.60 16.24
N ASP A 191 4.70 -8.70 16.55
CA ASP A 191 5.69 -9.32 15.68
C ASP A 191 5.07 -9.97 14.42
N TYR A 192 3.80 -10.40 14.51
CA TYR A 192 3.09 -11.06 13.42
C TYR A 192 2.17 -10.13 12.60
N VAL A 193 2.25 -8.84 12.83
CA VAL A 193 1.48 -7.82 12.10
C VAL A 193 1.65 -7.94 10.58
N TYR A 194 2.83 -8.28 10.11
CA TYR A 194 3.12 -8.42 8.69
C TYR A 194 2.47 -9.64 8.02
N LEU A 195 2.10 -10.67 8.79
CA LEU A 195 1.43 -11.86 8.29
C LEU A 195 -0.09 -11.73 8.30
N PHE A 196 -0.64 -11.17 9.37
CA PHE A 196 -2.08 -11.20 9.66
C PHE A 196 -2.76 -9.84 9.43
N ARG A 197 -2.33 -9.09 8.41
CA ARG A 197 -2.90 -7.78 8.03
C ARG A 197 -3.74 -7.82 6.76
N PHE A 198 -4.18 -9.00 6.37
CA PHE A 198 -4.92 -9.22 5.13
C PHE A 198 -6.42 -8.88 5.22
N ASP A 199 -6.96 -8.70 6.42
CA ASP A 199 -8.35 -8.29 6.67
C ASP A 199 -8.70 -7.00 5.93
N SER A 200 -7.79 -6.04 5.83
CA SER A 200 -8.00 -4.81 5.06
C SER A 200 -8.31 -5.08 3.58
N ILE A 201 -7.68 -6.08 2.97
CA ILE A 201 -7.99 -6.50 1.59
C ILE A 201 -9.41 -7.07 1.53
N LEU A 202 -9.79 -7.87 2.52
CA LEU A 202 -11.13 -8.48 2.58
C LEU A 202 -12.24 -7.44 2.80
N TYR A 203 -11.98 -6.37 3.56
CA TYR A 203 -12.90 -5.23 3.64
C TYR A 203 -13.19 -4.63 2.25
N GLY A 204 -12.17 -4.49 1.40
CA GLY A 204 -12.35 -4.04 0.02
C GLY A 204 -13.25 -4.95 -0.81
N VAL A 205 -13.12 -6.26 -0.64
CA VAL A 205 -14.00 -7.26 -1.26
C VAL A 205 -15.45 -7.07 -0.79
N ILE A 206 -15.68 -6.90 0.51
CA ILE A 206 -17.02 -6.69 1.07
C ILE A 206 -17.64 -5.39 0.54
N ILE A 207 -16.88 -4.29 0.46
CA ILE A 207 -17.37 -3.03 -0.12
C ILE A 207 -17.86 -3.25 -1.55
N PHE A 208 -17.11 -3.99 -2.37
CA PHE A 208 -17.53 -4.29 -3.74
C PHE A 208 -18.92 -4.97 -3.76
N TYR A 209 -19.12 -6.00 -2.93
CA TYR A 209 -20.40 -6.70 -2.90
C TYR A 209 -21.55 -5.87 -2.34
N LEU A 210 -21.31 -5.04 -1.34
CA LEU A 210 -22.32 -4.12 -0.81
C LEU A 210 -22.77 -3.11 -1.89
N LEU A 211 -21.85 -2.68 -2.75
CA LEU A 211 -22.13 -1.70 -3.79
C LEU A 211 -22.67 -2.30 -5.09
N GLN A 212 -22.58 -3.60 -5.29
CA GLN A 212 -22.97 -4.25 -6.55
C GLN A 212 -24.42 -4.00 -6.96
N HIS A 213 -25.32 -3.80 -5.98
CA HIS A 213 -26.74 -3.57 -6.20
C HIS A 213 -27.16 -2.10 -5.98
N VAL A 214 -26.19 -1.22 -5.74
CA VAL A 214 -26.46 0.22 -5.52
C VAL A 214 -26.05 0.99 -6.76
N SER A 215 -27.00 1.72 -7.37
CA SER A 215 -26.66 2.58 -8.49
C SER A 215 -25.75 3.73 -8.07
N GLN A 216 -24.88 4.16 -8.98
CA GLN A 216 -23.95 5.27 -8.69
C GLN A 216 -24.70 6.58 -8.34
N SER A 217 -25.87 6.82 -8.93
CA SER A 217 -26.72 7.97 -8.60
C SER A 217 -27.22 7.92 -7.16
N LYS A 218 -27.73 6.76 -6.73
CA LYS A 218 -28.20 6.55 -5.35
C LYS A 218 -27.06 6.67 -4.34
N LEU A 219 -25.87 6.14 -4.69
CA LEU A 219 -24.69 6.25 -3.84
C LEU A 219 -24.26 7.72 -3.66
N LYS A 220 -24.28 8.49 -4.75
CA LYS A 220 -24.05 9.94 -4.69
C LYS A 220 -25.06 10.69 -3.83
N GLU A 221 -26.32 10.32 -3.90
CA GLU A 221 -27.38 10.93 -3.11
C GLU A 221 -27.19 10.66 -1.61
N ILE A 222 -26.92 9.41 -1.23
CA ILE A 222 -26.72 9.00 0.17
C ILE A 222 -25.57 9.79 0.83
N PHE A 223 -24.47 9.98 0.11
CA PHE A 223 -23.28 10.65 0.65
C PHE A 223 -23.15 12.11 0.23
N ARG A 224 -24.26 12.73 -0.18
CA ARG A 224 -24.30 14.15 -0.59
C ARG A 224 -24.33 15.06 0.64
N VAL A 225 -23.26 15.80 0.86
CA VAL A 225 -23.18 16.86 1.88
C VAL A 225 -22.53 18.11 1.29
N SER A 226 -22.59 19.24 2.01
CA SER A 226 -21.93 20.47 1.58
C SER A 226 -20.40 20.31 1.55
N ILE A 227 -19.73 21.19 0.79
CA ILE A 227 -18.26 21.19 0.67
C ILE A 227 -17.57 21.31 2.05
N PHE A 228 -18.12 22.10 2.93
CA PHE A 228 -17.65 22.30 4.30
C PHE A 228 -17.60 20.97 5.08
N TRP A 229 -18.70 20.23 5.09
CA TRP A 229 -18.78 18.93 5.77
C TRP A 229 -17.90 17.87 5.11
N LYS A 230 -17.79 17.87 3.77
CA LYS A 230 -16.87 16.96 3.08
C LYS A 230 -15.44 17.17 3.54
N THR A 231 -15.00 18.43 3.62
CA THR A 231 -13.65 18.77 4.06
C THR A 231 -13.41 18.33 5.51
N ILE A 232 -14.36 18.61 6.41
CA ILE A 232 -14.26 18.17 7.81
C ILE A 232 -14.20 16.65 7.90
N ILE A 233 -15.10 15.93 7.24
CA ILE A 233 -15.14 14.46 7.27
C ILE A 233 -13.83 13.89 6.74
N SER A 234 -13.35 14.38 5.60
CA SER A 234 -12.12 13.88 4.98
C SER A 234 -10.89 14.11 5.86
N LEU A 235 -10.73 15.31 6.42
CA LEU A 235 -9.64 15.64 7.33
C LEU A 235 -9.74 14.81 8.63
N SER A 236 -10.93 14.72 9.21
CA SER A 236 -11.15 13.91 10.42
C SER A 236 -10.80 12.44 10.20
N LEU A 237 -11.20 11.86 9.08
CA LEU A 237 -10.87 10.45 8.76
C LEU A 237 -9.35 10.24 8.60
N VAL A 238 -8.65 11.16 7.96
CA VAL A 238 -7.17 11.09 7.84
C VAL A 238 -6.51 11.21 9.21
N ILE A 239 -6.96 12.15 10.06
CA ILE A 239 -6.42 12.36 11.41
C ILE A 239 -6.70 11.13 12.28
N ILE A 240 -7.93 10.62 12.28
CA ILE A 240 -8.30 9.44 13.08
C ILE A 240 -7.50 8.22 12.60
N LEU A 241 -7.42 7.98 11.29
CA LEU A 241 -6.64 6.88 10.72
C LEU A 241 -5.16 6.97 11.16
N SER A 242 -4.59 8.17 11.19
CA SER A 242 -3.21 8.40 11.63
C SER A 242 -3.02 8.16 13.13
N GLY A 243 -4.05 8.36 13.95
CA GLY A 243 -3.97 8.24 15.43
C GLY A 243 -4.31 6.85 15.99
N VAL A 244 -5.05 6.03 15.25
CA VAL A 244 -5.65 4.77 15.75
C VAL A 244 -4.62 3.83 16.37
N LEU A 245 -3.50 3.58 15.69
CA LEU A 245 -2.48 2.65 16.19
C LEU A 245 -1.91 3.07 17.55
N ARG A 246 -1.95 4.34 17.83
CA ARG A 246 -1.47 4.88 19.10
C ARG A 246 -2.52 4.84 20.19
N VAL A 247 -3.73 5.28 19.87
CA VAL A 247 -4.86 5.28 20.85
C VAL A 247 -5.16 3.87 21.33
N PHE A 248 -5.06 2.89 20.46
CA PHE A 248 -5.31 1.48 20.77
C PHE A 248 -4.03 0.64 20.84
N SER A 249 -2.90 1.23 21.25
CA SER A 249 -1.60 0.54 21.34
C SER A 249 -1.61 -0.69 22.25
N GLU A 250 -2.43 -0.66 23.31
CA GLU A 250 -2.61 -1.79 24.22
C GLU A 250 -3.47 -2.92 23.64
N TYR A 251 -4.16 -2.66 22.53
CA TYR A 251 -5.05 -3.62 21.86
C TYR A 251 -4.63 -3.82 20.40
N PRO A 252 -3.49 -4.50 20.13
CA PRO A 252 -2.92 -4.62 18.78
C PRO A 252 -3.87 -5.27 17.78
N ASN A 253 -4.77 -6.14 18.21
CA ASN A 253 -5.77 -6.74 17.33
C ASN A 253 -6.80 -5.72 16.85
N LEU A 254 -7.32 -4.92 17.76
CA LEU A 254 -8.34 -3.92 17.47
C LEU A 254 -7.78 -2.75 16.67
N ASN A 255 -6.56 -2.29 16.98
CA ASN A 255 -6.02 -1.10 16.32
C ASN A 255 -5.88 -1.27 14.80
N ILE A 256 -5.44 -2.43 14.32
CA ILE A 256 -5.31 -2.73 12.89
C ILE A 256 -6.69 -2.87 12.25
N SER A 257 -7.61 -3.60 12.89
CA SER A 257 -8.97 -3.79 12.35
C SER A 257 -9.77 -2.48 12.31
N ILE A 258 -9.62 -1.60 13.32
CA ILE A 258 -10.21 -0.26 13.30
C ILE A 258 -9.59 0.58 12.17
N SER A 259 -8.26 0.49 11.97
CA SER A 259 -7.60 1.17 10.85
C SER A 259 -8.15 0.71 9.50
N ALA A 260 -8.34 -0.60 9.33
CA ALA A 260 -8.94 -1.20 8.13
C ALA A 260 -10.39 -0.72 7.92
N MET A 261 -11.17 -0.61 8.98
CA MET A 261 -12.54 -0.11 8.92
C MET A 261 -12.60 1.37 8.52
N ILE A 262 -11.73 2.22 9.09
CA ILE A 262 -11.65 3.65 8.73
C ILE A 262 -11.21 3.80 7.27
N ALA A 263 -10.17 3.07 6.84
CA ALA A 263 -9.76 3.04 5.44
C ALA A 263 -10.90 2.59 4.51
N SER A 264 -11.73 1.65 4.96
CA SER A 264 -12.90 1.18 4.22
C SER A 264 -13.96 2.26 4.06
N ILE A 265 -14.22 3.04 5.09
CA ILE A 265 -15.11 4.21 5.02
C ILE A 265 -14.55 5.23 4.02
N MET A 266 -13.25 5.51 4.07
CA MET A 266 -12.60 6.43 3.13
C MET A 266 -12.74 5.94 1.67
N VAL A 267 -12.53 4.65 1.42
CA VAL A 267 -12.68 4.06 0.08
C VAL A 267 -14.13 4.10 -0.37
N LEU A 268 -15.09 3.82 0.50
CA LEU A 268 -16.53 3.92 0.20
C LEU A 268 -16.92 5.36 -0.20
N LEU A 269 -16.47 6.35 0.56
CA LEU A 269 -16.69 7.76 0.26
C LEU A 269 -16.06 8.16 -1.08
N ALA A 270 -14.86 7.70 -1.39
CA ALA A 270 -14.21 7.95 -2.68
C ALA A 270 -14.94 7.30 -3.86
N ILE A 271 -15.46 6.09 -3.67
CA ILE A 271 -16.26 5.41 -4.71
C ILE A 271 -17.59 6.14 -4.95
N SER A 272 -18.15 6.83 -3.94
CA SER A 272 -19.38 7.61 -4.10
C SER A 272 -19.25 8.71 -5.16
N GLY A 273 -18.06 9.24 -5.40
CA GLY A 273 -17.79 10.25 -6.41
C GLY A 273 -18.33 11.64 -6.05
N ASN A 274 -18.39 11.97 -4.76
CA ASN A 274 -18.92 13.24 -4.22
C ASN A 274 -17.86 14.33 -3.99
N GLY A 275 -16.57 14.08 -4.25
CA GLY A 275 -15.50 15.05 -4.06
C GLY A 275 -14.96 15.12 -2.62
N TYR A 276 -14.91 14.00 -1.89
CA TYR A 276 -14.35 13.96 -0.54
C TYR A 276 -12.81 14.05 -0.54
N PHE A 277 -12.17 13.36 -1.48
CA PHE A 277 -10.70 13.24 -1.54
C PHE A 277 -10.13 13.85 -2.82
N TYR A 278 -10.87 14.73 -3.47
CA TYR A 278 -10.44 15.40 -4.68
C TYR A 278 -10.87 16.87 -4.64
N ILE A 279 -9.90 17.76 -4.73
CA ILE A 279 -10.11 19.21 -4.73
C ILE A 279 -10.03 19.67 -6.19
N ASP A 280 -11.02 20.39 -6.70
CA ASP A 280 -11.02 20.86 -8.09
C ASP A 280 -10.16 22.13 -8.28
N LEU A 281 -8.85 21.98 -8.05
CA LEU A 281 -7.83 23.01 -8.28
C LEU A 281 -6.82 22.51 -9.30
N LYS A 282 -6.78 23.10 -10.47
CA LYS A 282 -6.02 22.63 -11.65
C LYS A 282 -4.57 22.23 -11.37
N TYR A 283 -3.81 23.03 -10.63
CA TYR A 283 -2.40 22.75 -10.34
C TYR A 283 -2.24 21.66 -9.27
N ILE A 284 -3.05 21.66 -8.23
CA ILE A 284 -3.05 20.66 -7.16
C ILE A 284 -3.45 19.32 -7.74
N ASN A 285 -4.46 19.26 -8.59
CA ASN A 285 -4.90 18.03 -9.23
C ASN A 285 -3.81 17.40 -10.08
N LYS A 286 -3.04 18.19 -10.83
CA LYS A 286 -1.91 17.67 -11.63
C LYS A 286 -0.86 17.00 -10.74
N SER A 287 -0.56 17.57 -9.60
CA SER A 287 0.38 17.00 -8.63
C SER A 287 -0.18 15.75 -7.97
N ILE A 288 -1.45 15.76 -7.56
CA ILE A 288 -2.14 14.59 -6.99
C ILE A 288 -2.18 13.44 -8.00
N ASP A 289 -2.55 13.71 -9.24
CA ASP A 289 -2.61 12.70 -10.30
C ASP A 289 -1.22 12.14 -10.62
N TRP A 290 -0.17 12.97 -10.58
CA TRP A 290 1.21 12.51 -10.74
C TRP A 290 1.63 11.57 -9.62
N ILE A 291 1.45 11.97 -8.36
CA ILE A 291 1.77 11.16 -7.17
C ILE A 291 0.96 9.86 -7.19
N ALA A 292 -0.33 9.93 -7.40
CA ALA A 292 -1.23 8.78 -7.37
C ALA A 292 -0.91 7.75 -8.45
N SER A 293 -0.62 8.20 -9.68
CA SER A 293 -0.29 7.30 -10.79
C SER A 293 1.05 6.60 -10.58
N ARG A 294 2.00 7.21 -9.87
CA ARG A 294 3.31 6.65 -9.54
C ARG A 294 3.39 6.07 -8.13
N SER A 295 2.28 6.02 -7.39
CA SER A 295 2.27 5.59 -5.98
C SER A 295 2.93 4.23 -5.76
N TYR A 296 2.79 3.28 -6.69
CA TYR A 296 3.43 1.98 -6.62
C TYR A 296 4.95 2.06 -6.90
N SER A 297 5.35 2.81 -7.90
CA SER A 297 6.77 3.06 -8.20
C SER A 297 7.46 3.82 -7.06
N ILE A 298 6.79 4.84 -6.47
CA ILE A 298 7.26 5.56 -5.27
C ILE A 298 7.42 4.57 -4.11
N TYR A 299 6.41 3.71 -3.88
CA TYR A 299 6.45 2.71 -2.82
C TYR A 299 7.65 1.76 -2.94
N CYS A 300 7.99 1.32 -4.15
CA CYS A 300 9.12 0.41 -4.37
C CYS A 300 10.49 1.09 -4.25
N SER A 301 10.60 2.39 -4.57
CA SER A 301 11.89 3.09 -4.73
C SER A 301 12.29 4.00 -3.57
N HIS A 302 11.35 4.48 -2.73
CA HIS A 302 11.60 5.57 -1.78
C HIS A 302 12.71 5.26 -0.77
N MET A 303 12.72 4.07 -0.19
CA MET A 303 13.72 3.69 0.80
C MET A 303 15.12 3.65 0.20
N PHE A 304 15.27 3.01 -0.96
CA PHE A 304 16.55 2.98 -1.66
C PHE A 304 17.03 4.39 -2.03
N SER A 305 16.13 5.23 -2.56
CA SER A 305 16.45 6.61 -2.93
C SER A 305 17.04 7.40 -1.76
N TRP A 306 16.45 7.26 -0.59
CA TRP A 306 16.86 7.98 0.61
C TRP A 306 18.18 7.47 1.19
N PHE A 307 18.35 6.16 1.26
CA PHE A 307 19.61 5.58 1.70
C PHE A 307 20.76 5.84 0.72
N LEU A 308 20.48 5.88 -0.58
CA LEU A 308 21.48 6.26 -1.58
C LEU A 308 22.02 7.68 -1.33
N VAL A 309 21.15 8.63 -1.00
CA VAL A 309 21.60 10.00 -0.66
C VAL A 309 22.47 10.01 0.58
N LYS A 310 22.06 9.26 1.62
CA LYS A 310 22.88 9.14 2.84
C LYS A 310 24.26 8.53 2.56
N GLU A 311 24.31 7.49 1.75
CA GLU A 311 25.56 6.84 1.34
C GLU A 311 26.48 7.81 0.61
N VAL A 312 25.94 8.60 -0.35
CA VAL A 312 26.68 9.63 -1.06
C VAL A 312 27.21 10.72 -0.10
N TYR A 313 26.36 11.19 0.81
CA TYR A 313 26.79 12.21 1.80
C TYR A 313 27.86 11.67 2.73
N SER A 314 27.73 10.45 3.20
CA SER A 314 28.75 9.76 4.02
C SER A 314 30.07 9.59 3.28
N TYR A 315 30.01 9.15 2.01
CA TYR A 315 31.20 8.91 1.20
C TYR A 315 32.02 10.19 0.98
N PHE A 316 31.35 11.33 0.75
CA PHE A 316 32.02 12.63 0.56
C PHE A 316 32.19 13.42 1.86
N SER A 317 31.86 12.84 3.00
CA SER A 317 31.89 13.51 4.32
C SER A 317 31.09 14.82 4.37
N PHE A 318 30.00 14.90 3.61
CA PHE A 318 29.09 16.03 3.65
C PHE A 318 28.19 15.96 4.89
N THR A 319 27.87 17.13 5.45
CA THR A 319 26.92 17.21 6.56
C THR A 319 25.48 17.07 6.06
N GLU A 320 24.69 16.19 6.69
CA GLU A 320 23.26 16.08 6.41
C GLU A 320 22.53 17.37 6.82
N GLY A 321 21.66 17.86 5.95
CA GLY A 321 20.90 19.11 6.17
C GLY A 321 19.73 19.23 5.19
N CYS A 322 19.22 20.46 5.00
CA CYS A 322 18.16 20.73 4.03
C CYS A 322 18.50 20.24 2.61
N GLY A 323 19.79 20.32 2.22
CA GLY A 323 20.26 19.86 0.91
C GLY A 323 20.07 18.35 0.71
N SER A 324 20.45 17.53 1.69
CA SER A 324 20.26 16.08 1.61
C SER A 324 18.77 15.71 1.58
N PHE A 325 17.94 16.39 2.35
CA PHE A 325 16.49 16.20 2.36
C PHE A 325 15.87 16.49 0.99
N ILE A 326 16.17 17.65 0.41
CA ILE A 326 15.66 18.04 -0.92
C ILE A 326 16.17 17.07 -1.99
N LEU A 327 17.46 16.72 -1.96
CA LEU A 327 18.05 15.78 -2.90
C LEU A 327 17.37 14.40 -2.82
N GLY A 328 17.07 13.92 -1.62
CA GLY A 328 16.37 12.66 -1.40
C GLY A 328 14.98 12.65 -2.01
N ILE A 329 14.22 13.74 -1.89
CA ILE A 329 12.91 13.88 -2.52
C ILE A 329 13.06 13.93 -4.05
N VAL A 330 14.02 14.66 -4.57
CA VAL A 330 14.26 14.77 -6.03
C VAL A 330 14.66 13.42 -6.62
N ILE A 331 15.61 12.73 -6.02
CA ILE A 331 16.05 11.39 -6.48
C ILE A 331 14.90 10.38 -6.42
N MET A 332 14.12 10.39 -5.34
CA MET A 332 12.93 9.55 -5.23
C MET A 332 11.93 9.85 -6.37
N ALA A 333 11.69 11.12 -6.68
CA ALA A 333 10.78 11.50 -7.76
C ALA A 333 11.30 11.04 -9.14
N ILE A 334 12.61 11.20 -9.40
CA ILE A 334 13.26 10.76 -10.64
C ILE A 334 13.18 9.22 -10.77
N PHE A 335 13.55 8.49 -9.73
CA PHE A 335 13.52 7.02 -9.75
C PHE A 335 12.10 6.48 -9.90
N SER A 336 11.13 7.13 -9.25
CA SER A 336 9.72 6.77 -9.40
C SER A 336 9.21 7.02 -10.82
N GLU A 337 9.62 8.11 -11.46
CA GLU A 337 9.25 8.43 -12.85
C GLU A 337 9.86 7.43 -13.84
N ILE A 338 11.14 7.10 -13.68
CA ILE A 338 11.84 6.10 -14.49
C ILE A 338 11.17 4.73 -14.33
N SER A 339 10.95 4.31 -13.07
CA SER A 339 10.31 3.07 -12.73
C SER A 339 8.90 2.96 -13.33
N TYR A 340 8.11 4.02 -13.21
CA TYR A 340 6.76 4.09 -13.75
C TYR A 340 6.73 3.96 -15.27
N ARG A 341 7.61 4.69 -15.97
CA ARG A 341 7.63 4.69 -17.46
C ARG A 341 8.16 3.41 -18.04
N TYR A 342 9.30 2.93 -17.54
CA TYR A 342 10.08 1.89 -18.21
C TYR A 342 9.88 0.50 -17.58
N ILE A 343 9.35 0.40 -16.36
CA ILE A 343 9.14 -0.88 -15.70
C ILE A 343 7.65 -1.15 -15.54
N GLU A 344 6.93 -0.25 -14.86
CA GLU A 344 5.52 -0.48 -14.52
C GLU A 344 4.60 -0.44 -15.76
N ASN A 345 4.82 0.47 -16.69
CA ASN A 345 3.97 0.62 -17.87
C ASN A 345 4.42 -0.20 -19.08
N TYR A 346 5.68 -0.64 -19.13
CA TYR A 346 6.18 -1.42 -20.28
C TYR A 346 5.52 -2.78 -20.40
N LEU A 347 5.04 -3.35 -19.29
CA LEU A 347 4.43 -4.68 -19.24
C LEU A 347 2.89 -4.65 -19.07
N LYS A 348 2.26 -3.46 -19.11
CA LYS A 348 0.79 -3.30 -19.13
C LYS A 348 0.25 -3.45 -20.54
#